data_4a1ca103858ce7ceb8d8688aea2aa109
#
_entry.id   4a1ca103858ce7ceb8d8688aea2aa109
#
_cell.length_a   1.000
_cell.length_b   1.000
_cell.length_c   1.000
_cell.angle_alpha   90.00
_cell.angle_beta   90.00
_cell.angle_gamma   90.00
#
_symmetry.space_group_name_H-M   'P 1'
#
loop_
_entity.id
_entity.type
_entity.pdbx_description
1 polymer ?
#
loop_
_entity_poly.entity_id
_entity_poly.type
_entity_poly.pdbx_seq_one_letter_code
_entity_poly.pdbx_strand_id
1 'polypeptide(L)'
;PLALIDINGAIAWRAEFDEWGNMLREDNPYNLEQLIRLPGQQWDKETGLYYNRHRYYDPEQGRYITQDPIGLRGGWNLYKYPLNPVLVIDPYGLNNLDVIVNNNGIGHVGLHMGSGDNELLYDPGGSYMTPEGIPSGSGGTFSGSDANLNNFLKYQFEDGSDVNVYSFEITPDEDRKIREAIDEQGGCSPFFCASCSSSVLNGIGPFKNLGEIQTPWGMKDAMSNIRHPKPNKPWGSWFISPAY
;
A
#
# COMPACT_ATOMS: atom_id res chain seq x y z
N PRO A 1 -4.56 8.49 -16.14
CA PRO A 1 -5.90 8.55 -16.76
C PRO A 1 -5.86 7.91 -18.15
N LEU A 2 -6.99 7.34 -18.57
CA LEU A 2 -7.15 6.79 -19.93
C LEU A 2 -7.86 7.79 -20.86
N ALA A 3 -8.66 8.68 -20.29
CA ALA A 3 -9.33 9.74 -21.03
C ALA A 3 -9.64 10.94 -20.13
N LEU A 4 -9.72 12.11 -20.73
CA LEU A 4 -10.30 13.31 -20.20
C LEU A 4 -11.54 13.67 -21.04
N ILE A 5 -12.61 14.03 -20.38
CA ILE A 5 -13.85 14.46 -21.03
C ILE A 5 -14.12 15.94 -20.68
N ASP A 6 -14.68 16.67 -21.62
CA ASP A 6 -15.09 18.04 -21.39
C ASP A 6 -16.44 18.11 -20.65
N ILE A 7 -16.90 19.32 -20.35
CA ILE A 7 -18.17 19.56 -19.64
C ILE A 7 -19.41 19.10 -20.42
N ASN A 8 -19.29 18.83 -21.70
CA ASN A 8 -20.36 18.34 -22.57
C ASN A 8 -20.33 16.82 -22.74
N GLY A 9 -19.34 16.14 -22.12
CA GLY A 9 -19.15 14.71 -22.22
C GLY A 9 -18.35 14.26 -23.47
N ALA A 10 -17.77 15.17 -24.24
CA ALA A 10 -16.93 14.83 -25.37
C ALA A 10 -15.49 14.50 -24.90
N ILE A 11 -14.84 13.58 -25.60
CA ILE A 11 -13.45 13.21 -25.31
C ILE A 11 -12.53 14.36 -25.72
N ALA A 12 -11.86 14.95 -24.75
CA ALA A 12 -10.92 16.03 -24.95
C ALA A 12 -9.46 15.54 -25.09
N TRP A 13 -9.18 14.38 -24.53
CA TRP A 13 -7.91 13.67 -24.61
C TRP A 13 -8.13 12.18 -24.31
N ARG A 14 -7.40 11.29 -24.98
CA ARG A 14 -7.41 9.86 -24.70
C ARG A 14 -6.04 9.26 -25.03
N ALA A 15 -5.60 8.28 -24.24
CA ALA A 15 -4.41 7.51 -24.54
C ALA A 15 -4.60 6.03 -24.22
N GLU A 16 -3.83 5.21 -24.90
CA GLU A 16 -3.66 3.78 -24.68
C GLU A 16 -2.24 3.55 -24.18
N PHE A 17 -2.11 2.74 -23.12
CA PHE A 17 -0.82 2.41 -22.50
C PHE A 17 -0.63 0.90 -22.46
N ASP A 18 0.63 0.46 -22.49
CA ASP A 18 0.97 -0.90 -22.10
C ASP A 18 0.96 -1.07 -20.58
N GLU A 19 1.26 -2.28 -20.12
CA GLU A 19 1.27 -2.64 -18.70
C GLU A 19 2.32 -1.86 -17.91
N TRP A 20 3.39 -1.41 -18.56
CA TRP A 20 4.49 -0.66 -17.94
C TRP A 20 4.31 0.86 -18.00
N GLY A 21 3.20 1.30 -18.62
CA GLY A 21 2.85 2.71 -18.72
C GLY A 21 3.43 3.41 -19.94
N ASN A 22 4.03 2.69 -20.91
CA ASN A 22 4.39 3.29 -22.17
C ASN A 22 3.15 3.70 -22.93
N MET A 23 3.13 4.93 -23.43
CA MET A 23 2.02 5.42 -24.25
C MET A 23 2.12 4.87 -25.66
N LEU A 24 1.18 3.96 -25.98
CA LEU A 24 1.10 3.28 -27.29
C LEU A 24 0.40 4.16 -28.32
N ARG A 25 -0.60 4.93 -27.90
CA ARG A 25 -1.41 5.80 -28.76
C ARG A 25 -1.95 6.97 -27.97
N GLU A 26 -2.01 8.14 -28.63
CA GLU A 26 -2.65 9.35 -28.11
C GLU A 26 -3.63 9.92 -29.13
N ASP A 27 -4.81 10.34 -28.65
CA ASP A 27 -5.78 11.13 -29.38
C ASP A 27 -6.00 12.42 -28.57
N ASN A 28 -5.48 13.54 -29.10
CA ASN A 28 -5.38 14.80 -28.38
C ASN A 28 -5.75 16.00 -29.29
N PRO A 29 -7.03 16.09 -29.69
CA PRO A 29 -7.48 17.10 -30.65
C PRO A 29 -7.30 18.55 -30.18
N TYR A 30 -7.18 18.76 -28.85
CA TYR A 30 -7.04 20.10 -28.28
C TYR A 30 -5.61 20.42 -27.82
N ASN A 31 -4.63 19.57 -28.09
CA ASN A 31 -3.24 19.71 -27.61
C ASN A 31 -3.15 19.91 -26.11
N LEU A 32 -3.95 19.17 -25.35
CA LEU A 32 -3.92 19.24 -23.88
C LEU A 32 -2.64 18.65 -23.34
N GLU A 33 -2.09 19.27 -22.34
CA GLU A 33 -0.95 18.75 -21.63
C GLU A 33 -1.39 17.76 -20.54
N GLN A 34 -1.22 16.46 -20.77
CA GLN A 34 -1.51 15.44 -19.80
C GLN A 34 -0.23 14.75 -19.32
N LEU A 35 0.20 15.12 -18.12
CA LEU A 35 1.46 14.64 -17.55
C LEU A 35 1.27 13.38 -16.66
N ILE A 36 0.07 13.10 -16.15
CA ILE A 36 -0.17 11.98 -15.25
C ILE A 36 -0.03 10.67 -16.01
N ARG A 37 0.71 9.71 -15.42
CA ARG A 37 0.97 8.38 -15.98
C ARG A 37 0.36 7.30 -15.08
N LEU A 38 1.11 6.28 -14.69
CA LEU A 38 0.66 5.30 -13.71
C LEU A 38 0.38 6.00 -12.36
N PRO A 39 -0.39 5.40 -11.45
CA PRO A 39 -0.68 6.00 -10.14
C PRO A 39 0.60 6.47 -9.42
N GLY A 40 0.62 7.75 -9.03
CA GLY A 40 1.78 8.38 -8.40
C GLY A 40 2.82 8.96 -9.35
N GLN A 41 2.71 8.71 -10.67
CA GLN A 41 3.71 9.11 -11.65
C GLN A 41 3.31 10.34 -12.46
N GLN A 42 4.29 11.19 -12.73
CA GLN A 42 4.17 12.34 -13.60
C GLN A 42 5.26 12.31 -14.68
N TRP A 43 4.88 12.45 -15.93
CA TRP A 43 5.82 12.49 -17.04
C TRP A 43 6.66 13.76 -17.02
N ASP A 44 7.96 13.57 -17.02
CA ASP A 44 8.94 14.62 -17.20
C ASP A 44 9.31 14.68 -18.71
N LYS A 45 8.89 15.77 -19.35
CA LYS A 45 9.08 15.96 -20.80
C LYS A 45 10.54 16.13 -21.20
N GLU A 46 11.38 16.65 -20.31
CA GLU A 46 12.78 16.93 -20.61
C GLU A 46 13.59 15.65 -20.66
N THR A 47 13.29 14.69 -19.80
CA THR A 47 14.01 13.42 -19.68
C THR A 47 13.31 12.25 -20.36
N GLY A 48 11.99 12.35 -20.59
CA GLY A 48 11.15 11.25 -21.06
C GLY A 48 10.76 10.24 -19.96
N LEU A 49 11.28 10.44 -18.75
CA LEU A 49 11.06 9.57 -17.61
C LEU A 49 9.79 9.94 -16.86
N TYR A 50 9.36 9.07 -15.94
CA TYR A 50 8.23 9.34 -15.06
C TYR A 50 8.71 9.62 -13.65
N TYR A 51 8.52 10.86 -13.20
CA TYR A 51 8.82 11.27 -11.83
C TYR A 51 7.83 10.62 -10.88
N ASN A 52 8.32 9.81 -9.97
CA ASN A 52 7.55 9.12 -8.95
C ASN A 52 8.06 9.53 -7.56
N ARG A 53 7.84 10.80 -7.22
CA ARG A 53 8.14 11.47 -5.95
C ARG A 53 9.59 11.33 -5.46
N HIS A 54 10.09 10.13 -5.20
CA HIS A 54 11.44 9.89 -4.70
C HIS A 54 12.36 9.24 -5.72
N ARG A 55 11.80 8.71 -6.80
CA ARG A 55 12.53 8.02 -7.87
C ARG A 55 12.05 8.46 -9.25
N TYR A 56 12.89 8.24 -10.25
CA TYR A 56 12.53 8.35 -11.65
C TYR A 56 12.35 6.93 -12.23
N TYR A 57 11.22 6.72 -12.84
CA TYR A 57 10.83 5.46 -13.48
C TYR A 57 11.03 5.57 -15.00
N ASP A 58 11.63 4.55 -15.58
CA ASP A 58 11.80 4.38 -17.01
C ASP A 58 10.76 3.36 -17.51
N PRO A 59 9.74 3.80 -18.25
CA PRO A 59 8.71 2.89 -18.73
C PRO A 59 9.22 1.92 -19.80
N GLU A 60 10.25 2.29 -20.57
CA GLU A 60 10.84 1.41 -21.61
C GLU A 60 11.60 0.23 -20.96
N GLN A 61 12.22 0.44 -19.81
CA GLN A 61 12.92 -0.59 -19.06
C GLN A 61 12.06 -1.25 -17.98
N GLY A 62 10.88 -0.70 -17.66
CA GLY A 62 9.99 -1.20 -16.63
C GLY A 62 10.58 -1.14 -15.21
N ARG A 63 11.48 -0.18 -14.95
CA ARG A 63 12.19 -0.06 -13.66
C ARG A 63 12.53 1.39 -13.30
N TYR A 64 12.90 1.61 -12.05
CA TYR A 64 13.53 2.86 -11.65
C TYR A 64 14.93 3.00 -12.21
N ILE A 65 15.35 4.24 -12.51
CA ILE A 65 16.74 4.57 -12.94
C ILE A 65 17.60 5.08 -11.80
N THR A 66 16.97 5.50 -10.68
CA THR A 66 17.66 5.88 -9.45
C THR A 66 17.56 4.75 -8.43
N GLN A 67 18.61 4.62 -7.62
CA GLN A 67 18.58 3.63 -6.53
C GLN A 67 17.46 3.95 -5.56
N ASP A 68 16.93 2.88 -4.97
CA ASP A 68 15.96 3.01 -3.88
C ASP A 68 16.57 3.84 -2.74
N PRO A 69 15.93 4.92 -2.29
CA PRO A 69 16.41 5.70 -1.15
C PRO A 69 16.60 4.89 0.13
N ILE A 70 15.89 3.77 0.26
CA ILE A 70 16.01 2.85 1.40
C ILE A 70 17.10 1.79 1.21
N GLY A 71 17.77 1.79 0.05
CA GLY A 71 18.86 0.87 -0.26
C GLY A 71 18.41 -0.59 -0.33
N LEU A 72 19.26 -1.51 0.12
CA LEU A 72 18.98 -2.96 0.12
C LEU A 72 17.77 -3.38 0.99
N ARG A 73 17.22 -2.47 1.78
CA ARG A 73 16.00 -2.71 2.54
C ARG A 73 14.76 -2.79 1.64
N GLY A 74 14.79 -2.15 0.45
CA GLY A 74 13.77 -2.29 -0.60
C GLY A 74 13.94 -3.56 -1.45
N GLY A 75 14.92 -4.41 -1.12
CA GLY A 75 15.28 -5.62 -1.85
C GLY A 75 16.66 -5.54 -2.49
N TRP A 76 17.18 -6.67 -2.98
CA TRP A 76 18.49 -6.75 -3.66
C TRP A 76 18.55 -5.93 -4.95
N ASN A 77 17.42 -5.76 -5.63
CA ASN A 77 17.33 -4.94 -6.83
C ASN A 77 16.88 -3.52 -6.47
N LEU A 78 17.84 -2.64 -6.25
CA LEU A 78 17.62 -1.23 -5.88
C LEU A 78 16.83 -0.42 -6.93
N TYR A 79 16.63 -0.95 -8.12
CA TYR A 79 15.93 -0.31 -9.24
C TYR A 79 14.58 -0.94 -9.55
N LYS A 80 14.12 -1.88 -8.72
CA LYS A 80 12.90 -2.64 -8.95
C LYS A 80 11.66 -1.73 -8.91
N TYR A 81 10.79 -1.88 -9.90
CA TYR A 81 9.38 -1.49 -9.88
C TYR A 81 8.54 -2.76 -9.74
N PRO A 82 7.32 -2.73 -9.19
CA PRO A 82 6.48 -3.92 -9.05
C PRO A 82 6.39 -4.74 -10.33
N LEU A 83 6.58 -6.07 -10.23
CA LEU A 83 6.59 -6.97 -11.39
C LEU A 83 5.23 -7.12 -12.08
N ASN A 84 4.16 -6.72 -11.41
CA ASN A 84 2.81 -6.70 -11.97
C ASN A 84 2.20 -5.30 -11.77
N PRO A 85 2.52 -4.33 -12.62
CA PRO A 85 2.06 -2.95 -12.47
C PRO A 85 0.56 -2.75 -12.71
N VAL A 86 -0.14 -3.78 -13.20
CA VAL A 86 -1.60 -3.78 -13.33
C VAL A 86 -2.29 -4.02 -11.99
N LEU A 87 -1.70 -4.85 -11.13
CA LEU A 87 -2.27 -5.23 -9.83
C LEU A 87 -1.60 -4.52 -8.65
N VAL A 88 -0.32 -4.20 -8.79
CA VAL A 88 0.50 -3.61 -7.73
C VAL A 88 1.12 -2.32 -8.24
N ILE A 89 0.92 -1.24 -7.51
CA ILE A 89 1.48 0.08 -7.82
C ILE A 89 2.43 0.50 -6.71
N ASP A 90 3.40 1.33 -7.07
CA ASP A 90 4.30 2.01 -6.13
C ASP A 90 4.07 3.53 -6.21
N PRO A 91 3.06 4.08 -5.53
CA PRO A 91 2.63 5.48 -5.71
C PRO A 91 3.67 6.50 -5.27
N TYR A 92 4.71 6.08 -4.56
CA TYR A 92 5.65 6.97 -3.90
C TYR A 92 7.12 6.64 -4.15
N GLY A 93 7.39 5.52 -4.80
CA GLY A 93 8.76 5.07 -4.96
C GLY A 93 9.41 4.69 -3.63
N LEU A 94 8.64 4.18 -2.67
CA LEU A 94 9.08 3.79 -1.32
C LEU A 94 8.43 2.46 -0.90
N ASN A 95 8.81 1.96 0.28
CA ASN A 95 8.13 0.82 0.87
C ASN A 95 6.72 1.17 1.33
N ASN A 96 5.80 0.25 1.09
CA ASN A 96 4.46 0.28 1.65
C ASN A 96 4.40 -0.62 2.88
N LEU A 97 3.61 -0.20 3.85
CA LEU A 97 3.07 -1.04 4.90
C LEU A 97 1.59 -1.28 4.60
N ASP A 98 1.22 -2.52 4.45
CA ASP A 98 -0.17 -2.93 4.31
C ASP A 98 -0.67 -3.48 5.64
N VAL A 99 -1.75 -2.92 6.15
CA VAL A 99 -2.49 -3.44 7.30
C VAL A 99 -3.69 -4.21 6.76
N ILE A 100 -3.68 -5.52 6.91
CA ILE A 100 -4.72 -6.42 6.43
C ILE A 100 -5.69 -6.70 7.58
N VAL A 101 -6.96 -6.37 7.41
CA VAL A 101 -8.00 -6.57 8.41
C VAL A 101 -9.10 -7.46 7.84
N ASN A 102 -9.21 -8.65 8.36
CA ASN A 102 -10.31 -9.59 8.10
C ASN A 102 -11.33 -9.47 9.24
N ASN A 103 -12.57 -9.13 8.92
CA ASN A 103 -13.66 -9.01 9.90
C ASN A 103 -14.69 -10.16 9.80
N ASN A 104 -14.36 -11.22 9.06
CA ASN A 104 -15.22 -12.40 9.00
C ASN A 104 -14.96 -13.29 10.22
N GLY A 105 -16.00 -13.99 10.67
CA GLY A 105 -15.87 -14.91 11.81
C GLY A 105 -15.35 -14.23 13.08
N ILE A 106 -14.26 -14.73 13.62
CA ILE A 106 -13.58 -14.16 14.79
C ILE A 106 -12.67 -12.97 14.44
N GLY A 107 -12.43 -12.78 13.14
CA GLY A 107 -11.60 -11.73 12.60
C GLY A 107 -10.09 -11.98 12.76
N HIS A 108 -9.32 -11.26 11.95
CA HIS A 108 -7.85 -11.32 12.00
C HIS A 108 -7.21 -10.00 11.55
N VAL A 109 -5.97 -9.76 12.01
CA VAL A 109 -5.15 -8.62 11.59
C VAL A 109 -3.74 -9.12 11.30
N GLY A 110 -3.25 -8.83 10.10
CA GLY A 110 -1.86 -9.06 9.69
C GLY A 110 -1.22 -7.80 9.13
N LEU A 111 0.10 -7.76 9.09
CA LEU A 111 0.88 -6.68 8.50
C LEU A 111 1.76 -7.24 7.39
N HIS A 112 1.83 -6.53 6.28
CA HIS A 112 2.72 -6.86 5.18
C HIS A 112 3.57 -5.65 4.80
N MET A 113 4.86 -5.85 4.54
CA MET A 113 5.77 -4.77 4.18
C MET A 113 6.94 -5.26 3.34
N GLY A 114 7.50 -4.35 2.58
CA GLY A 114 8.62 -4.64 1.70
C GLY A 114 8.22 -5.33 0.41
N SER A 115 9.19 -5.86 -0.31
CA SER A 115 8.99 -6.61 -1.56
C SER A 115 10.18 -7.50 -1.87
N GLY A 116 9.93 -8.62 -2.58
CA GLY A 116 10.96 -9.59 -2.97
C GLY A 116 11.65 -10.23 -1.77
N ASP A 117 12.99 -10.26 -1.76
CA ASP A 117 13.75 -10.92 -0.69
C ASP A 117 13.63 -10.21 0.67
N ASN A 118 13.18 -8.96 0.68
CA ASN A 118 12.94 -8.16 1.88
C ASN A 118 11.44 -8.08 2.27
N GLU A 119 10.61 -8.86 1.62
CA GLU A 119 9.20 -8.98 1.94
C GLU A 119 9.03 -9.62 3.32
N LEU A 120 8.17 -9.03 4.13
CA LEU A 120 7.83 -9.48 5.47
C LEU A 120 6.31 -9.51 5.61
N LEU A 121 5.79 -10.64 6.05
CA LEU A 121 4.41 -10.78 6.49
C LEU A 121 4.42 -11.12 7.98
N TYR A 122 3.74 -10.31 8.78
CA TYR A 122 3.52 -10.53 10.19
C TYR A 122 2.07 -10.99 10.42
N ASP A 123 1.91 -12.23 10.84
CA ASP A 123 0.64 -12.94 11.09
C ASP A 123 0.54 -13.33 12.57
N PRO A 124 0.43 -12.32 13.50
CA PRO A 124 0.47 -12.58 14.93
C PRO A 124 -0.76 -13.36 15.40
N GLY A 125 -0.54 -14.56 15.95
CA GLY A 125 -1.62 -15.42 16.43
C GLY A 125 -2.51 -15.98 15.32
N GLY A 126 -2.10 -15.87 14.05
CA GLY A 126 -2.76 -16.48 12.92
C GLY A 126 -2.42 -17.95 12.72
N SER A 127 -3.12 -18.56 11.79
CA SER A 127 -2.93 -19.96 11.39
C SER A 127 -2.59 -20.11 9.91
N TYR A 128 -2.18 -19.02 9.27
CA TYR A 128 -1.78 -19.05 7.86
C TYR A 128 -0.55 -19.97 7.67
N MET A 129 -0.59 -20.70 6.58
CA MET A 129 0.53 -21.47 6.05
C MET A 129 0.73 -21.10 4.58
N THR A 130 1.96 -21.14 4.10
CA THR A 130 2.21 -20.97 2.66
C THR A 130 1.51 -22.07 1.85
N PRO A 131 1.35 -21.91 0.53
CA PRO A 131 0.80 -22.97 -0.32
C PRO A 131 1.57 -24.30 -0.23
N GLU A 132 2.85 -24.25 0.15
CA GLU A 132 3.73 -25.40 0.37
C GLU A 132 3.56 -26.00 1.78
N GLY A 133 2.70 -25.41 2.62
CA GLY A 133 2.42 -25.87 3.97
C GLY A 133 3.45 -25.44 5.02
N ILE A 134 4.21 -24.38 4.75
CA ILE A 134 5.19 -23.80 5.69
C ILE A 134 4.45 -22.88 6.68
N PRO A 135 4.48 -23.15 7.98
CA PRO A 135 3.89 -22.27 8.99
C PRO A 135 4.78 -21.04 9.24
N SER A 136 4.23 -20.03 9.88
CA SER A 136 5.02 -18.89 10.38
C SER A 136 6.13 -19.35 11.32
N GLY A 137 7.23 -18.58 11.33
CA GLY A 137 8.28 -18.73 12.34
C GLY A 137 7.78 -18.42 13.76
N SER A 138 8.61 -18.65 14.77
CA SER A 138 8.29 -18.43 16.19
C SER A 138 7.84 -16.99 16.51
N GLY A 139 8.21 -16.03 15.66
CA GLY A 139 7.78 -14.62 15.74
C GLY A 139 6.44 -14.31 15.09
N GLY A 140 5.72 -15.29 14.51
CA GLY A 140 4.53 -15.03 13.72
C GLY A 140 4.84 -14.38 12.35
N THR A 141 6.06 -14.54 11.83
CA THR A 141 6.56 -13.90 10.62
C THR A 141 6.86 -14.86 9.50
N PHE A 142 6.66 -14.39 8.26
CA PHE A 142 7.18 -15.00 7.03
C PHE A 142 8.11 -13.99 6.37
N SER A 143 9.09 -14.46 5.60
CA SER A 143 10.07 -13.61 4.92
C SER A 143 10.28 -14.05 3.47
N GLY A 144 10.67 -13.09 2.61
CA GLY A 144 10.95 -13.35 1.20
C GLY A 144 9.75 -13.94 0.47
N SER A 145 9.95 -15.00 -0.31
CA SER A 145 8.90 -15.65 -1.09
C SER A 145 7.72 -16.18 -0.25
N ASP A 146 7.98 -16.52 1.01
CA ASP A 146 6.96 -17.04 1.92
C ASP A 146 6.04 -15.95 2.47
N ALA A 147 6.46 -14.68 2.40
CA ALA A 147 5.69 -13.50 2.82
C ALA A 147 4.71 -12.99 1.75
N ASN A 148 4.42 -13.77 0.71
CA ASN A 148 3.64 -13.35 -0.44
C ASN A 148 2.23 -12.87 -0.07
N LEU A 149 1.99 -11.57 -0.26
CA LEU A 149 0.72 -10.91 0.08
C LEU A 149 -0.48 -11.54 -0.64
N ASN A 150 -0.35 -11.91 -1.91
CA ASN A 150 -1.48 -12.48 -2.66
C ASN A 150 -1.91 -13.84 -2.11
N ASN A 151 -0.96 -14.67 -1.68
CA ASN A 151 -1.27 -15.96 -1.06
C ASN A 151 -1.94 -15.76 0.30
N PHE A 152 -1.44 -14.82 1.09
CA PHE A 152 -2.06 -14.46 2.37
C PHE A 152 -3.49 -13.91 2.18
N LEU A 153 -3.71 -13.04 1.23
CA LEU A 153 -5.04 -12.50 0.94
C LEU A 153 -6.01 -13.59 0.49
N LYS A 154 -5.59 -14.53 -0.37
CA LYS A 154 -6.43 -15.67 -0.77
C LYS A 154 -6.91 -16.46 0.45
N TYR A 155 -5.99 -16.76 1.38
CA TYR A 155 -6.32 -17.43 2.63
C TYR A 155 -7.31 -16.62 3.47
N GLN A 156 -7.10 -15.30 3.61
CA GLN A 156 -8.02 -14.45 4.38
C GLN A 156 -9.43 -14.38 3.76
N PHE A 157 -9.55 -14.44 2.44
CA PHE A 157 -10.84 -14.44 1.73
C PHE A 157 -11.61 -15.76 1.83
N GLU A 158 -10.98 -16.85 2.28
CA GLU A 158 -11.68 -18.12 2.54
C GLU A 158 -12.73 -17.99 3.66
N ASP A 159 -12.49 -17.11 4.63
CA ASP A 159 -13.41 -16.83 5.74
C ASP A 159 -14.60 -15.94 5.33
N GLY A 160 -14.52 -15.23 4.21
CA GLY A 160 -15.56 -14.34 3.71
C GLY A 160 -15.01 -13.09 3.01
N SER A 161 -15.91 -12.19 2.62
CA SER A 161 -15.57 -11.04 1.77
C SER A 161 -15.21 -9.76 2.52
N ASP A 162 -15.37 -9.68 3.84
CA ASP A 162 -15.01 -8.47 4.61
C ASP A 162 -13.53 -8.48 5.00
N VAL A 163 -12.69 -8.48 3.96
CA VAL A 163 -11.24 -8.32 4.08
C VAL A 163 -10.87 -6.98 3.50
N ASN A 164 -10.17 -6.17 4.28
CA ASN A 164 -9.77 -4.81 3.92
C ASN A 164 -8.25 -4.67 4.00
N VAL A 165 -7.64 -4.06 2.98
CA VAL A 165 -6.23 -3.74 2.95
C VAL A 165 -6.06 -2.23 3.02
N TYR A 166 -5.31 -1.76 4.01
CA TYR A 166 -4.98 -0.35 4.21
C TYR A 166 -3.50 -0.16 3.97
N SER A 167 -3.15 0.44 2.84
CA SER A 167 -1.75 0.70 2.48
C SER A 167 -1.33 2.08 2.97
N PHE A 168 -0.21 2.12 3.68
CA PHE A 168 0.41 3.33 4.21
C PHE A 168 1.84 3.42 3.70
N GLU A 169 2.23 4.63 3.37
CA GLU A 169 3.63 4.91 3.10
C GLU A 169 4.38 5.07 4.40
N ILE A 170 5.53 4.45 4.44
CA ILE A 170 6.43 4.54 5.56
C ILE A 170 7.84 4.90 5.07
N THR A 171 8.50 5.76 5.83
CA THR A 171 9.89 6.10 5.60
C THR A 171 10.82 4.93 5.97
N PRO A 172 12.08 4.92 5.50
CA PRO A 172 13.04 3.88 5.86
C PRO A 172 13.27 3.72 7.37
N ASP A 173 13.20 4.82 8.12
CA ASP A 173 13.34 4.79 9.58
C ASP A 173 12.11 4.19 10.26
N GLU A 174 10.92 4.47 9.72
CA GLU A 174 9.66 3.86 10.17
C GLU A 174 9.60 2.37 9.84
N ASP A 175 10.00 1.95 8.62
CA ASP A 175 10.12 0.53 8.24
C ASP A 175 11.04 -0.23 9.21
N ARG A 176 12.24 0.33 9.47
CA ARG A 176 13.18 -0.26 10.42
C ARG A 176 12.57 -0.40 11.82
N LYS A 177 11.93 0.66 12.33
CA LYS A 177 11.31 0.65 13.66
C LYS A 177 10.18 -0.36 13.77
N ILE A 178 9.34 -0.49 12.73
CA ILE A 178 8.25 -1.47 12.71
C ILE A 178 8.82 -2.90 12.72
N ARG A 179 9.86 -3.19 11.91
CA ARG A 179 10.53 -4.50 11.92
C ARG A 179 11.15 -4.83 13.27
N GLU A 180 11.86 -3.87 13.87
CA GLU A 180 12.42 -4.02 15.22
C GLU A 180 11.31 -4.30 16.25
N ALA A 181 10.19 -3.56 16.18
CA ALA A 181 9.05 -3.78 17.07
C ALA A 181 8.38 -5.15 16.85
N ILE A 182 8.31 -5.65 15.59
CA ILE A 182 7.83 -7.01 15.28
C ILE A 182 8.75 -8.06 15.88
N ASP A 183 10.07 -7.89 15.74
CA ASP A 183 11.06 -8.82 16.28
C ASP A 183 11.02 -8.86 17.81
N GLU A 184 10.84 -7.70 18.46
CA GLU A 184 10.70 -7.60 19.92
C GLU A 184 9.36 -8.19 20.42
N GLN A 185 8.25 -7.93 19.70
CA GLN A 185 6.92 -8.41 20.05
C GLN A 185 6.81 -9.94 19.88
N GLY A 186 7.39 -10.47 18.80
CA GLY A 186 7.27 -11.87 18.43
C GLY A 186 5.85 -12.30 18.08
N GLY A 187 5.62 -13.60 18.10
CA GLY A 187 4.31 -14.21 17.89
C GLY A 187 3.36 -13.98 19.06
N CYS A 188 2.05 -13.98 18.79
CA CYS A 188 1.02 -13.77 19.78
C CYS A 188 0.13 -15.02 19.95
N SER A 189 -0.54 -15.10 21.09
CA SER A 189 -1.59 -16.10 21.27
C SER A 189 -2.76 -15.84 20.32
N PRO A 190 -3.49 -16.88 19.90
CA PRO A 190 -4.74 -16.70 19.14
C PRO A 190 -5.67 -15.70 19.83
N PHE A 191 -6.39 -14.90 19.03
CA PHE A 191 -7.28 -13.80 19.45
C PHE A 191 -6.61 -12.48 19.85
N PHE A 192 -5.27 -12.39 19.89
CA PHE A 192 -4.56 -11.14 20.19
C PHE A 192 -3.91 -10.47 18.96
N CYS A 193 -4.24 -10.91 17.75
CA CYS A 193 -3.66 -10.40 16.52
C CYS A 193 -3.79 -8.88 16.38
N ALA A 194 -4.95 -8.30 16.72
CA ALA A 194 -5.19 -6.86 16.65
C ALA A 194 -4.35 -6.09 17.68
N SER A 195 -4.27 -6.60 18.93
CA SER A 195 -3.47 -6.00 20.00
C SER A 195 -1.98 -6.01 19.62
N CYS A 196 -1.46 -7.12 19.14
CA CYS A 196 -0.06 -7.23 18.74
C CYS A 196 0.26 -6.37 17.52
N SER A 197 -0.58 -6.40 16.48
CA SER A 197 -0.38 -5.55 15.30
C SER A 197 -0.46 -4.06 15.63
N SER A 198 -1.38 -3.64 16.49
CA SER A 198 -1.46 -2.24 16.90
C SER A 198 -0.29 -1.84 17.80
N SER A 199 0.21 -2.73 18.66
CA SER A 199 1.35 -2.48 19.53
C SER A 199 2.63 -2.18 18.72
N VAL A 200 2.93 -2.99 17.70
CA VAL A 200 4.13 -2.80 16.87
C VAL A 200 4.05 -1.55 15.97
N LEU A 201 2.86 -1.05 15.67
CA LEU A 201 2.65 0.16 14.89
C LEU A 201 2.63 1.43 15.76
N ASN A 202 2.18 1.32 17.01
CA ASN A 202 1.92 2.47 17.87
C ASN A 202 3.15 3.36 18.06
N GLY A 203 2.98 4.66 17.91
CA GLY A 203 4.05 5.64 18.05
C GLY A 203 4.89 5.86 16.81
N ILE A 204 4.67 5.11 15.71
CA ILE A 204 5.48 5.18 14.49
C ILE A 204 4.70 5.84 13.36
N GLY A 205 5.25 6.87 12.74
CA GLY A 205 4.74 7.52 11.54
C GLY A 205 3.25 7.85 11.57
N PRO A 206 2.46 7.33 10.62
CA PRO A 206 1.01 7.55 10.56
C PRO A 206 0.27 7.04 11.80
N PHE A 207 0.88 6.12 12.55
CA PHE A 207 0.30 5.43 13.71
C PHE A 207 0.71 6.05 15.05
N LYS A 208 1.22 7.28 15.04
CA LYS A 208 1.75 7.99 16.22
C LYS A 208 0.82 8.00 17.42
N ASN A 209 -0.49 8.00 17.20
CA ASN A 209 -1.52 8.06 18.23
C ASN A 209 -2.50 6.86 18.13
N LEU A 210 -2.04 5.72 17.65
CA LEU A 210 -2.90 4.57 17.41
C LEU A 210 -3.43 3.96 18.72
N GLY A 211 -2.56 3.84 19.71
CA GLY A 211 -2.87 3.13 20.93
C GLY A 211 -2.99 1.61 20.72
N GLU A 212 -3.33 0.90 21.78
CA GLU A 212 -3.58 -0.54 21.74
C GLU A 212 -5.02 -0.83 21.33
N ILE A 213 -5.20 -1.71 20.34
CA ILE A 213 -6.50 -2.07 19.76
C ILE A 213 -6.74 -3.56 19.96
N GLN A 214 -7.83 -3.92 20.63
CA GLN A 214 -8.10 -5.30 21.06
C GLN A 214 -8.81 -6.16 20.01
N THR A 215 -9.43 -5.54 18.98
CA THR A 215 -10.28 -6.28 18.03
C THR A 215 -10.01 -5.89 16.57
N PRO A 216 -10.21 -6.81 15.60
CA PRO A 216 -10.11 -6.50 14.19
C PRO A 216 -11.05 -5.36 13.74
N TRP A 217 -12.28 -5.30 14.27
CA TRP A 217 -13.22 -4.21 13.99
C TRP A 217 -12.69 -2.85 14.45
N GLY A 218 -12.11 -2.80 15.64
CA GLY A 218 -11.44 -1.61 16.14
C GLY A 218 -10.25 -1.20 15.26
N MET A 219 -9.49 -2.18 14.74
CA MET A 219 -8.39 -1.91 13.80
C MET A 219 -8.93 -1.36 12.47
N LYS A 220 -10.00 -1.91 11.91
CA LYS A 220 -10.68 -1.38 10.72
C LYS A 220 -11.07 0.09 10.88
N ASP A 221 -11.70 0.41 12.01
CA ASP A 221 -12.12 1.78 12.32
C ASP A 221 -10.91 2.73 12.45
N ALA A 222 -9.87 2.29 13.15
CA ALA A 222 -8.65 3.08 13.33
C ALA A 222 -7.94 3.33 12.00
N MET A 223 -7.73 2.32 11.16
CA MET A 223 -7.08 2.45 9.86
C MET A 223 -7.89 3.36 8.92
N SER A 224 -9.21 3.24 8.93
CA SER A 224 -10.10 4.11 8.15
C SER A 224 -10.00 5.57 8.59
N ASN A 225 -9.85 5.83 9.89
CA ASN A 225 -9.70 7.18 10.43
C ASN A 225 -8.33 7.80 10.10
N ILE A 226 -7.26 7.01 10.11
CA ILE A 226 -5.92 7.47 9.73
C ILE A 226 -5.88 7.83 8.24
N ARG A 227 -6.47 7.01 7.37
CA ARG A 227 -6.47 7.21 5.92
C ARG A 227 -7.42 8.32 5.48
N HIS A 228 -8.56 8.46 6.18
CA HIS A 228 -9.59 9.46 5.93
C HIS A 228 -10.01 10.10 7.25
N PRO A 229 -9.22 11.02 7.80
CA PRO A 229 -9.56 11.65 9.08
C PRO A 229 -10.94 12.29 8.96
N LYS A 230 -11.84 11.88 9.86
CA LYS A 230 -13.19 12.48 9.94
C LYS A 230 -13.03 13.96 10.30
N PRO A 231 -13.72 14.89 9.62
CA PRO A 231 -13.69 16.28 10.00
C PRO A 231 -14.17 16.43 11.46
N ASN A 232 -13.42 17.16 12.28
CA ASN A 232 -13.69 17.38 13.70
C ASN A 232 -14.98 18.17 13.99
N LYS A 233 -15.85 18.39 13.00
CA LYS A 233 -17.12 19.11 13.15
C LYS A 233 -18.29 18.25 12.72
N PRO A 234 -19.43 18.30 13.43
CA PRO A 234 -20.66 17.63 12.99
C PRO A 234 -21.08 18.14 11.60
N TRP A 235 -21.59 17.26 10.78
CA TRP A 235 -21.97 17.50 9.37
C TRP A 235 -22.90 18.71 9.13
N GLY A 236 -23.54 19.27 10.15
CA GLY A 236 -24.41 20.43 10.08
C GLY A 236 -23.73 21.81 10.02
N SER A 237 -22.39 21.90 10.19
CA SER A 237 -21.69 23.22 10.27
C SER A 237 -21.17 23.77 8.94
N TRP A 238 -21.41 23.09 7.81
CA TRP A 238 -20.95 23.51 6.48
C TRP A 238 -22.02 24.20 5.62
N PHE A 239 -23.26 24.23 6.07
CA PHE A 239 -24.32 25.02 5.45
C PHE A 239 -24.46 26.37 6.13
N ILE A 240 -23.48 27.26 5.94
CA ILE A 240 -23.71 28.68 6.11
C ILE A 240 -24.21 29.14 4.74
N SER A 241 -25.49 29.47 4.68
CA SER A 241 -26.13 30.15 3.52
C SER A 241 -25.33 31.36 3.10
N PRO A 242 -25.17 31.62 1.81
CA PRO A 242 -24.75 32.93 1.38
C PRO A 242 -25.85 33.93 1.78
N ALA A 243 -25.56 34.80 2.72
CA ALA A 243 -26.38 35.95 2.97
C ALA A 243 -26.10 36.99 1.88
N TYR A 244 -27.10 37.25 1.09
CA TYR A 244 -27.38 38.40 0.20
C TYR A 244 -26.21 39.05 -0.56
#